data_364540eb306909c691b46c45dcd63129
#
_entry.id   364540eb306909c691b46c45dcd63129
#
_cell.length_a   1.000
_cell.length_b   1.000
_cell.length_c   1.000
_cell.angle_alpha   90.00
_cell.angle_beta   90.00
_cell.angle_gamma   90.00
#
_symmetry.space_group_name_H-M   'P 1'
#
loop_
_entity.id
_entity.type
_entity.pdbx_description
1 polymer ?
#
loop_
_entity_poly.entity_id
_entity_poly.type
_entity_poly.pdbx_seq_one_letter_code
_entity_poly.pdbx_strand_id
1 'polypeptide(L)'
;MPSSHDKSMTIPLIILGFIYVVSVLFFHVVEGWNFLDAAYYTTVTLATVGYGDFTPKTNLGKLGAMVLIFTGVSTALYVITHFNAIRERAIDPHVQRRLEMLRNLTALQTGDVRHDQMKRIKDKMSEGK
;
A
#
# COMPACT_ATOMS: atom_id res chain seq x y z
N MET A 1 12.67 -19.22 -14.86
CA MET A 1 11.46 -18.56 -15.37
C MET A 1 11.07 -17.49 -14.35
N PRO A 2 11.06 -16.20 -14.69
CA PRO A 2 10.60 -15.16 -13.77
C PRO A 2 9.12 -15.39 -13.50
N SER A 3 8.76 -15.44 -12.21
CA SER A 3 7.40 -15.65 -11.75
C SER A 3 6.49 -14.55 -12.30
N SER A 4 5.26 -14.88 -12.63
CA SER A 4 4.25 -13.95 -13.18
C SER A 4 3.95 -12.74 -12.25
N HIS A 5 4.40 -12.79 -11.02
CA HIS A 5 4.28 -11.73 -10.03
C HIS A 5 5.27 -10.56 -10.23
N ASP A 6 6.46 -10.80 -10.79
CA ASP A 6 7.44 -9.74 -11.06
C ASP A 6 6.95 -8.78 -12.15
N LYS A 7 6.20 -9.28 -13.14
CA LYS A 7 5.65 -8.46 -14.22
C LYS A 7 4.56 -7.49 -13.75
N SER A 8 3.84 -7.82 -12.69
CA SER A 8 2.73 -6.99 -12.18
C SER A 8 3.20 -5.65 -11.58
N MET A 9 4.42 -5.57 -11.04
CA MET A 9 4.94 -4.32 -10.45
C MET A 9 5.86 -3.54 -11.38
N THR A 10 6.49 -4.22 -12.33
CA THR A 10 7.44 -3.58 -13.25
C THR A 10 6.73 -2.58 -14.16
N ILE A 11 5.53 -2.90 -14.62
CA ILE A 11 4.76 -2.06 -15.55
C ILE A 11 4.41 -0.69 -14.92
N PRO A 12 3.75 -0.59 -13.76
CA PRO A 12 3.40 0.70 -13.16
C PRO A 12 4.64 1.53 -12.76
N LEU A 13 5.75 0.88 -12.41
CA LEU A 13 7.00 1.55 -12.11
C LEU A 13 7.62 2.18 -13.36
N ILE A 14 7.59 1.47 -14.49
CA ILE A 14 8.04 1.99 -15.78
C ILE A 14 7.16 3.17 -16.22
N ILE A 15 5.84 3.06 -16.06
CA ILE A 15 4.90 4.13 -16.39
C ILE A 15 5.20 5.37 -15.54
N LEU A 16 5.42 5.22 -14.24
CA LEU A 16 5.76 6.33 -13.36
C LEU A 16 7.08 6.99 -13.76
N GLY A 17 8.11 6.20 -14.08
CA GLY A 17 9.39 6.70 -14.60
C GLY A 17 9.24 7.43 -15.94
N PHE A 18 8.40 6.93 -16.83
CA PHE A 18 8.11 7.57 -18.10
C PHE A 18 7.40 8.93 -17.90
N ILE A 19 6.36 8.97 -17.06
CA ILE A 19 5.66 10.21 -16.69
C ILE A 19 6.64 11.22 -16.11
N TYR A 20 7.56 10.78 -15.23
CA TYR A 20 8.58 11.64 -14.63
C TYR A 20 9.47 12.29 -15.69
N VAL A 21 10.08 11.49 -16.60
CA VAL A 21 10.99 11.99 -17.64
C VAL A 21 10.25 12.94 -18.59
N VAL A 22 9.06 12.57 -19.04
CA VAL A 22 8.24 13.42 -19.93
C VAL A 22 7.91 14.75 -19.26
N SER A 23 7.55 14.74 -17.98
CA SER A 23 7.23 15.96 -17.22
C SER A 23 8.43 16.88 -17.06
N VAL A 24 9.62 16.34 -16.74
CA VAL A 24 10.85 17.13 -16.62
C VAL A 24 11.17 17.82 -17.96
N LEU A 25 11.11 17.10 -19.07
CA LEU A 25 11.34 17.65 -20.40
C LEU A 25 10.29 18.71 -20.75
N PHE A 26 9.03 18.43 -20.46
CA PHE A 26 7.93 19.36 -20.73
C PHE A 26 8.11 20.69 -20.00
N PHE A 27 8.35 20.68 -18.68
CA PHE A 27 8.53 21.90 -17.91
C PHE A 27 9.84 22.64 -18.25
N HIS A 28 10.89 21.90 -18.58
CA HIS A 28 12.12 22.50 -19.10
C HIS A 28 11.85 23.33 -20.35
N VAL A 29 11.09 22.80 -21.31
CA VAL A 29 10.84 23.46 -22.60
C VAL A 29 9.76 24.55 -22.46
N VAL A 30 8.67 24.28 -21.75
CA VAL A 30 7.48 25.17 -21.70
C VAL A 30 7.69 26.35 -20.74
N GLU A 31 8.28 26.11 -19.58
CA GLU A 31 8.53 27.15 -18.58
C GLU A 31 9.93 27.77 -18.68
N GLY A 32 10.81 27.17 -19.50
CA GLY A 32 12.19 27.62 -19.60
C GLY A 32 13.05 27.34 -18.36
N TRP A 33 12.60 26.45 -17.50
CA TRP A 33 13.33 26.08 -16.28
C TRP A 33 14.57 25.25 -16.63
N ASN A 34 15.61 25.34 -15.80
CA ASN A 34 16.71 24.40 -15.93
C ASN A 34 16.26 22.97 -15.59
N PHE A 35 17.04 21.97 -15.99
CA PHE A 35 16.67 20.55 -15.76
C PHE A 35 16.49 20.22 -14.27
N LEU A 36 17.29 20.82 -13.40
CA LEU A 36 17.22 20.57 -11.96
C LEU A 36 15.92 21.13 -11.36
N ASP A 37 15.53 22.34 -11.73
CA ASP A 37 14.30 22.98 -11.27
C ASP A 37 13.06 22.24 -11.77
N ALA A 38 13.08 21.81 -13.06
CA ALA A 38 12.00 21.02 -13.65
C ALA A 38 11.88 19.63 -12.96
N ALA A 39 13.02 18.98 -12.68
CA ALA A 39 13.06 17.71 -11.97
C ALA A 39 12.59 17.87 -10.51
N TYR A 40 13.03 18.91 -9.82
CA TYR A 40 12.60 19.25 -8.48
C TYR A 40 11.09 19.47 -8.42
N TYR A 41 10.55 20.35 -9.28
CA TYR A 41 9.10 20.60 -9.37
C TYR A 41 8.31 19.31 -9.61
N THR A 42 8.75 18.50 -10.58
CA THR A 42 8.11 17.22 -10.89
C THR A 42 8.13 16.28 -9.67
N THR A 43 9.27 16.19 -8.98
CA THR A 43 9.42 15.35 -7.78
C THR A 43 8.49 15.77 -6.67
N VAL A 44 8.48 17.06 -6.28
CA VAL A 44 7.63 17.54 -5.18
C VAL A 44 6.14 17.47 -5.51
N THR A 45 5.80 17.56 -6.78
CA THR A 45 4.41 17.41 -7.26
C THR A 45 3.96 15.95 -7.19
N LEU A 46 4.76 15.01 -7.71
CA LEU A 46 4.46 13.57 -7.66
C LEU A 46 4.47 13.01 -6.24
N ALA A 47 5.34 13.54 -5.38
CA ALA A 47 5.37 13.21 -3.96
C ALA A 47 4.22 13.86 -3.16
N THR A 48 3.35 14.64 -3.82
CA THR A 48 2.23 15.36 -3.20
C THR A 48 2.65 16.36 -2.10
N VAL A 49 3.91 16.79 -2.09
CA VAL A 49 4.45 17.77 -1.14
C VAL A 49 4.05 19.19 -1.53
N GLY A 50 4.30 19.57 -2.80
CA GLY A 50 3.87 20.81 -3.40
C GLY A 50 4.27 22.07 -2.62
N TYR A 51 5.56 22.31 -2.42
CA TYR A 51 6.05 23.49 -1.67
C TYR A 51 5.59 24.84 -2.23
N GLY A 52 5.26 24.90 -3.55
CA GLY A 52 4.77 26.13 -4.19
C GLY A 52 5.84 27.17 -4.51
N ASP A 53 7.09 26.86 -4.31
CA ASP A 53 8.26 27.67 -4.65
C ASP A 53 8.48 27.75 -6.16
N PHE A 54 8.24 26.64 -6.87
CA PHE A 54 8.15 26.58 -8.32
C PHE A 54 6.70 26.36 -8.74
N THR A 55 6.16 27.28 -9.55
CA THR A 55 4.80 27.19 -10.10
C THR A 55 4.80 27.59 -11.55
N PRO A 56 4.12 26.82 -12.44
CA PRO A 56 4.00 27.16 -13.84
C PRO A 56 3.35 28.52 -14.05
N LYS A 57 3.98 29.37 -14.87
CA LYS A 57 3.47 30.71 -15.18
C LYS A 57 2.70 30.73 -16.50
N THR A 58 3.10 29.89 -17.45
CA THR A 58 2.45 29.79 -18.75
C THR A 58 1.12 29.03 -18.67
N ASN A 59 0.19 29.33 -19.56
CA ASN A 59 -1.08 28.59 -19.64
C ASN A 59 -0.87 27.10 -19.98
N LEU A 60 0.10 26.83 -20.87
CA LEU A 60 0.48 25.46 -21.22
C LEU A 60 1.11 24.73 -20.04
N GLY A 61 1.98 25.38 -19.27
CA GLY A 61 2.57 24.81 -18.08
C GLY A 61 1.52 24.50 -17.00
N LYS A 62 0.54 25.39 -16.79
CA LYS A 62 -0.57 25.12 -15.89
C LYS A 62 -1.42 23.94 -16.32
N LEU A 63 -1.71 23.82 -17.61
CA LEU A 63 -2.43 22.67 -18.14
C LEU A 63 -1.61 21.38 -17.98
N GLY A 64 -0.32 21.41 -18.29
CA GLY A 64 0.60 20.28 -18.05
C GLY A 64 0.67 19.88 -16.59
N ALA A 65 0.68 20.85 -15.67
CA ALA A 65 0.64 20.58 -14.23
C ALA A 65 -0.66 19.86 -13.80
N MET A 66 -1.81 20.27 -14.32
CA MET A 66 -3.07 19.57 -14.05
C MET A 66 -3.02 18.12 -14.53
N VAL A 67 -2.54 17.88 -15.76
CA VAL A 67 -2.39 16.52 -16.31
C VAL A 67 -1.42 15.71 -15.46
N LEU A 68 -0.27 16.28 -15.09
CA LEU A 68 0.71 15.62 -14.23
C LEU A 68 0.13 15.23 -12.87
N ILE A 69 -0.63 16.12 -12.23
CA ILE A 69 -1.23 15.86 -10.93
C ILE A 69 -2.23 14.69 -11.04
N PHE A 70 -3.15 14.73 -11.99
CA PHE A 70 -4.15 13.67 -12.11
C PHE A 70 -3.54 12.32 -12.50
N THR A 71 -2.63 12.28 -13.45
CA THR A 71 -2.04 11.03 -13.94
C THR A 71 -0.91 10.53 -13.04
N GLY A 72 -0.01 11.44 -12.65
CA GLY A 72 1.19 11.11 -11.89
C GLY A 72 0.88 10.72 -10.45
N VAL A 73 0.06 11.51 -9.74
CA VAL A 73 -0.32 11.20 -8.35
C VAL A 73 -1.13 9.92 -8.28
N SER A 74 -2.08 9.70 -9.20
CA SER A 74 -2.86 8.45 -9.26
C SER A 74 -1.95 7.24 -9.47
N THR A 75 -0.97 7.34 -10.36
CA THR A 75 -0.01 6.27 -10.63
C THR A 75 0.91 6.02 -9.44
N ALA A 76 1.39 7.08 -8.78
CA ALA A 76 2.23 6.97 -7.59
C ALA A 76 1.48 6.28 -6.43
N LEU A 77 0.24 6.67 -6.16
CA LEU A 77 -0.61 6.03 -5.15
C LEU A 77 -0.86 4.54 -5.48
N TYR A 78 -1.11 4.23 -6.75
CA TYR A 78 -1.28 2.85 -7.20
C TYR A 78 -0.02 2.00 -6.91
N VAL A 79 1.17 2.52 -7.19
CA VAL A 79 2.45 1.84 -6.88
C VAL A 79 2.60 1.61 -5.38
N ILE A 80 2.32 2.62 -4.55
CA ILE A 80 2.44 2.53 -3.09
C ILE A 80 1.47 1.50 -2.51
N THR A 81 0.22 1.49 -2.95
CA THR A 81 -0.78 0.54 -2.46
C THR A 81 -0.44 -0.90 -2.84
N HIS A 82 0.09 -1.12 -4.03
CA HIS A 82 0.54 -2.45 -4.46
C HIS A 82 1.78 -2.92 -3.68
N PHE A 83 2.69 -2.01 -3.34
CA PHE A 83 3.86 -2.33 -2.53
C PHE A 83 3.47 -2.78 -1.11
N ASN A 84 2.49 -2.15 -0.49
CA ASN A 84 1.99 -2.53 0.83
C ASN A 84 1.34 -3.92 0.82
N ALA A 85 0.58 -4.27 -0.21
CA ALA A 85 -0.05 -5.58 -0.35
C ALA A 85 0.97 -6.74 -0.45
N ILE A 86 2.17 -6.48 -0.98
CA ILE A 86 3.26 -7.47 -1.02
C ILE A 86 3.92 -7.61 0.34
N ARG A 87 4.07 -6.50 1.07
CA ARG A 87 4.68 -6.48 2.40
C ARG A 87 3.84 -7.23 3.44
N GLU A 88 2.53 -7.12 3.38
CA GLU A 88 1.61 -7.86 4.25
C GLU A 88 1.72 -9.37 4.04
N ARG A 89 1.86 -9.85 2.79
CA ARG A 89 2.04 -11.27 2.48
C ARG A 89 3.37 -11.83 2.98
N ALA A 90 4.40 -11.01 3.13
CA ALA A 90 5.72 -11.44 3.63
C ALA A 90 5.78 -11.56 5.17
N ILE A 91 4.89 -10.87 5.89
CA ILE A 91 4.86 -10.85 7.37
C ILE A 91 3.95 -11.96 7.94
N ASP A 92 3.02 -12.46 7.14
CA ASP A 92 1.90 -13.29 7.60
C ASP A 92 2.19 -14.74 8.07
N PRO A 93 3.19 -15.50 7.61
CA PRO A 93 3.30 -16.90 8.03
C PRO A 93 3.67 -17.09 9.51
N HIS A 94 4.38 -16.12 10.11
CA HIS A 94 4.74 -16.19 11.52
C HIS A 94 3.63 -15.70 12.45
N VAL A 95 2.88 -14.69 12.03
CA VAL A 95 1.74 -14.15 12.80
C VAL A 95 0.56 -15.13 12.76
N GLN A 96 0.27 -15.71 11.59
CA GLN A 96 -0.77 -16.72 11.43
C GLN A 96 -0.52 -17.95 12.32
N ARG A 97 0.70 -18.47 12.34
CA ARG A 97 1.06 -19.60 13.24
C ARG A 97 0.88 -19.26 14.72
N ARG A 98 1.22 -18.04 15.14
CA ARG A 98 0.99 -17.59 16.52
C ARG A 98 -0.50 -17.48 16.86
N LEU A 99 -1.27 -16.93 15.94
CA LEU A 99 -2.73 -16.83 16.12
C LEU A 99 -3.41 -18.20 16.13
N GLU A 100 -2.97 -19.14 15.29
CA GLU A 100 -3.44 -20.52 15.31
C GLU A 100 -3.09 -21.24 16.64
N MET A 101 -1.86 -21.06 17.14
CA MET A 101 -1.47 -21.61 18.45
C MET A 101 -2.34 -21.04 19.56
N LEU A 102 -2.55 -19.73 19.62
CA LEU A 102 -3.40 -19.09 20.63
C LEU A 102 -4.86 -19.56 20.52
N ARG A 103 -5.39 -19.66 19.32
CA ARG A 103 -6.74 -20.16 19.06
C ARG A 103 -6.91 -21.60 19.49
N ASN A 104 -5.92 -22.47 19.23
CA ASN A 104 -5.93 -23.86 19.66
C ASN A 104 -5.85 -23.99 21.18
N LEU A 105 -5.00 -23.19 21.85
CA LEU A 105 -4.92 -23.16 23.31
C LEU A 105 -6.24 -22.69 23.95
N THR A 106 -6.86 -21.66 23.38
CA THR A 106 -8.18 -21.18 23.86
C THR A 106 -9.28 -22.22 23.64
N ALA A 107 -9.24 -22.92 22.51
CA ALA A 107 -10.21 -24.00 22.22
C ALA A 107 -10.09 -25.19 23.20
N LEU A 108 -8.84 -25.58 23.54
CA LEU A 108 -8.59 -26.63 24.52
C LEU A 108 -9.09 -26.21 25.92
N GLN A 109 -8.77 -24.98 26.34
CA GLN A 109 -9.21 -24.45 27.63
C GLN A 109 -10.75 -24.35 27.75
N THR A 110 -11.41 -23.92 26.66
CA THR A 110 -12.89 -23.83 26.62
C THR A 110 -13.52 -25.21 26.57
N GLY A 111 -12.88 -26.17 25.90
CA GLY A 111 -13.34 -27.57 25.85
C GLY A 111 -13.29 -28.24 27.22
N ASP A 112 -12.21 -28.03 27.97
CA ASP A 112 -12.01 -28.59 29.30
C ASP A 112 -13.01 -28.00 30.33
N VAL A 113 -13.21 -26.68 30.31
CA VAL A 113 -14.22 -26.02 31.18
C VAL A 113 -15.64 -26.53 30.87
N ARG A 114 -16.00 -26.72 29.63
CA ARG A 114 -17.31 -27.23 29.22
C ARG A 114 -17.52 -28.68 29.69
N HIS A 115 -16.49 -29.51 29.58
CA HIS A 115 -16.55 -30.90 30.01
C HIS A 115 -16.72 -31.01 31.54
N ASP A 116 -16.02 -30.18 32.31
CA ASP A 116 -16.12 -30.13 33.77
C ASP A 116 -17.51 -29.63 34.25
N GLN A 117 -18.05 -28.62 33.57
CA GLN A 117 -19.41 -28.13 33.85
C GLN A 117 -20.49 -29.20 33.56
N MET A 118 -20.37 -29.89 32.44
CA MET A 118 -21.31 -30.97 32.10
C MET A 118 -21.25 -32.12 33.10
N LYS A 119 -20.04 -32.46 33.58
CA LYS A 119 -19.86 -33.49 34.62
C LYS A 119 -20.54 -33.08 35.92
N ARG A 120 -20.36 -31.84 36.40
CA ARG A 120 -21.00 -31.31 37.62
C ARG A 120 -22.53 -31.31 37.53
N ILE A 121 -23.10 -30.99 36.38
CA ILE A 121 -24.55 -31.02 36.15
C ILE A 121 -25.06 -32.45 36.21
N LYS A 122 -24.34 -33.40 35.62
CA LYS A 122 -24.69 -34.81 35.60
C LYS A 122 -24.68 -35.44 37.02
N ASP A 123 -23.66 -35.09 37.83
CA ASP A 123 -23.51 -35.54 39.18
C ASP A 123 -24.66 -35.01 40.08
N LYS A 124 -25.02 -33.71 39.95
CA LYS A 124 -26.16 -33.12 40.68
C LYS A 124 -27.51 -33.73 40.29
N MET A 125 -27.69 -34.12 39.03
CA MET A 125 -28.93 -34.81 38.61
C MET A 125 -29.02 -36.24 39.09
N SER A 126 -27.89 -36.87 39.41
CA SER A 126 -27.78 -38.22 39.96
C SER A 126 -28.04 -38.26 41.46
N GLU A 127 -27.68 -37.19 42.21
CA GLU A 127 -27.90 -37.08 43.69
C GLU A 127 -29.30 -36.61 44.05
N GLY A 128 -30.10 -36.11 43.12
CA GLY A 128 -31.45 -35.60 43.33
C GLY A 128 -32.55 -36.65 43.12
N LYS A 129 -32.19 -37.95 43.01
CA LYS A 129 -33.14 -39.09 42.95
C LYS A 129 -32.99 -39.98 44.17
#